data_aaa0d60265c049e367dbbfe19b9db1a7
#
_entry.id   aaa0d60265c049e367dbbfe19b9db1a7
#
_cell.length_a   1.000
_cell.length_b   1.000
_cell.length_c   1.000
_cell.angle_alpha   90.00
_cell.angle_beta   90.00
_cell.angle_gamma   90.00
#
_symmetry.space_group_name_H-M   'P 1'
#
loop_
_entity.id
_entity.type
_entity.pdbx_description
1 polymer ?
#
loop_
_entity_poly.entity_id
_entity_poly.type
_entity_poly.pdbx_seq_one_letter_code
_entity_poly.pdbx_strand_id
1 'polypeptide(L)'
;MGNLNNCVFTGRISQVPDLRTTNSGKNVCVFSIAVEKGYGDNKKVFFPTFTAWNGQATFVSKLAVGTMIAISAEYYEQQYTSKSGEKRKKYGFEVKNISAISKKEDATDEQPSFMSDDSNDFEDVNYSDDDLPF
;
A
#
# COMPACT_ATOMS: atom_id res chain seq x y z
N MET A 1 6.06 -15.70 21.99
CA MET A 1 6.04 -14.25 21.96
C MET A 1 6.91 -13.74 20.85
N GLY A 2 6.47 -12.76 20.13
CA GLY A 2 7.22 -12.25 19.00
C GLY A 2 8.03 -11.02 19.34
N ASN A 3 8.98 -10.72 18.50
CA ASN A 3 9.75 -9.49 18.60
C ASN A 3 9.04 -8.41 17.81
N LEU A 4 9.54 -7.20 17.90
CA LEU A 4 8.98 -6.11 17.13
C LEU A 4 9.32 -6.31 15.66
N ASN A 5 8.34 -6.10 14.81
CA ASN A 5 8.53 -6.22 13.38
C ASN A 5 7.53 -5.27 12.75
N ASN A 6 7.93 -4.02 12.58
CA ASN A 6 7.01 -3.01 12.07
C ASN A 6 7.78 -2.05 11.19
N CYS A 7 7.34 -1.94 9.96
CA CYS A 7 7.94 -1.05 8.99
C CYS A 7 6.88 -0.06 8.54
N VAL A 8 7.23 1.22 8.48
CA VAL A 8 6.28 2.25 8.10
C VAL A 8 6.80 2.98 6.88
N PHE A 9 5.93 3.15 5.89
CA PHE A 9 6.29 3.80 4.65
C PHE A 9 5.22 4.78 4.22
N THR A 10 5.63 5.84 3.54
CA THR A 10 4.69 6.64 2.79
C THR A 10 5.22 6.68 1.37
N GLY A 11 4.34 6.73 0.42
CA GLY A 11 4.74 6.81 -0.98
C GLY A 11 3.54 6.81 -1.89
N ARG A 12 3.79 6.92 -3.19
CA ARG A 12 2.71 6.94 -4.16
C ARG A 12 2.63 5.60 -4.85
N ILE A 13 1.42 5.13 -5.10
CA ILE A 13 1.22 3.87 -5.79
C ILE A 13 1.86 4.00 -7.16
N SER A 14 2.76 3.07 -7.49
CA SER A 14 3.55 3.15 -8.71
C SER A 14 2.99 2.36 -9.87
N GLN A 15 2.14 1.38 -9.61
CA GLN A 15 1.55 0.56 -10.65
C GLN A 15 0.14 0.19 -10.22
N VAL A 16 -0.69 -0.18 -11.17
CA VAL A 16 -2.04 -0.60 -10.85
C VAL A 16 -1.94 -1.82 -9.93
N PRO A 17 -2.58 -1.78 -8.77
CA PRO A 17 -2.50 -2.91 -7.85
C PRO A 17 -3.15 -4.16 -8.47
N ASP A 18 -2.53 -5.30 -8.22
CA ASP A 18 -2.96 -6.57 -8.83
C ASP A 18 -3.78 -7.35 -7.82
N LEU A 19 -5.09 -7.29 -7.93
CA LEU A 19 -6.00 -7.97 -7.01
C LEU A 19 -6.31 -9.36 -7.53
N ARG A 20 -6.12 -10.36 -6.69
CA ARG A 20 -6.39 -11.74 -7.06
C ARG A 20 -7.16 -12.44 -5.95
N THR A 21 -7.77 -13.56 -6.28
CA THR A 21 -8.46 -14.38 -5.30
C THR A 21 -7.73 -15.71 -5.20
N THR A 22 -7.42 -16.13 -3.98
CA THR A 22 -6.72 -17.39 -3.78
C THR A 22 -7.69 -18.55 -3.89
N ASN A 23 -7.16 -19.77 -3.93
CA ASN A 23 -7.98 -20.96 -4.02
C ASN A 23 -8.90 -21.10 -2.81
N SER A 24 -8.54 -20.55 -1.68
CA SER A 24 -9.37 -20.63 -0.50
C SER A 24 -10.41 -19.52 -0.46
N GLY A 25 -10.46 -18.67 -1.48
CA GLY A 25 -11.48 -17.63 -1.54
C GLY A 25 -11.05 -16.30 -0.92
N LYS A 26 -9.80 -16.15 -0.54
CA LYS A 26 -9.35 -14.89 0.06
C LYS A 26 -8.85 -13.94 -1.01
N ASN A 27 -9.10 -12.67 -0.82
CA ASN A 27 -8.57 -11.66 -1.71
C ASN A 27 -7.15 -11.31 -1.30
N VAL A 28 -6.27 -11.14 -2.28
CA VAL A 28 -4.90 -10.73 -2.02
C VAL A 28 -4.52 -9.73 -3.10
N CYS A 29 -3.85 -8.66 -2.71
CA CYS A 29 -3.42 -7.65 -3.65
C CYS A 29 -1.94 -7.40 -3.46
N VAL A 30 -1.18 -7.47 -4.53
CA VAL A 30 0.25 -7.19 -4.50
C VAL A 30 0.45 -5.86 -5.20
N PHE A 31 1.17 -4.96 -4.58
CA PHE A 31 1.37 -3.63 -5.15
C PHE A 31 2.70 -3.05 -4.68
N SER A 32 3.15 -2.02 -5.36
CA SER A 32 4.37 -1.32 -4.99
C SER A 32 4.09 0.15 -4.89
N ILE A 33 4.90 0.83 -4.11
CA ILE A 33 4.80 2.28 -4.01
C ILE A 33 6.18 2.87 -4.30
N ALA A 34 6.19 4.13 -4.70
CA ALA A 34 7.43 4.83 -4.92
C ALA A 34 7.77 5.61 -3.66
N VAL A 35 8.87 5.27 -3.03
CA VAL A 35 9.31 5.92 -1.80
C VAL A 35 10.54 6.74 -2.13
N GLU A 36 10.48 8.04 -1.92
CA GLU A 36 11.57 8.94 -2.23
C GLU A 36 12.44 9.16 -1.03
N LYS A 37 13.73 9.25 -1.25
CA LYS A 37 14.68 9.51 -0.20
C LYS A 37 15.65 10.58 -0.68
N GLY A 38 15.92 11.55 0.15
CA GLY A 38 16.90 12.59 -0.17
C GLY A 38 16.27 13.81 -0.79
N TYR A 39 17.13 14.75 -1.17
CA TYR A 39 16.69 16.01 -1.70
C TYR A 39 17.48 16.39 -2.93
N GLY A 40 16.85 17.14 -3.79
CA GLY A 40 17.55 17.72 -4.93
C GLY A 40 18.18 16.66 -5.81
N ASP A 41 19.42 16.88 -6.17
CA ASP A 41 20.11 15.98 -7.06
C ASP A 41 20.45 14.65 -6.43
N ASN A 42 20.37 14.55 -5.13
CA ASN A 42 20.69 13.29 -4.44
C ASN A 42 19.45 12.47 -4.17
N LYS A 43 18.34 12.82 -4.78
CA LYS A 43 17.11 12.12 -4.53
C LYS A 43 17.13 10.73 -5.15
N LYS A 44 16.69 9.75 -4.41
CA LYS A 44 16.59 8.38 -4.89
C LYS A 44 15.18 7.88 -4.67
N VAL A 45 14.76 6.92 -5.46
CA VAL A 45 13.41 6.36 -5.34
C VAL A 45 13.53 4.85 -5.20
N PHE A 46 12.82 4.30 -4.22
CA PHE A 46 12.78 2.87 -4.02
C PHE A 46 11.35 2.39 -4.27
N PHE A 47 11.21 1.13 -4.60
CA PHE A 47 9.90 0.57 -4.92
C PHE A 47 9.63 -0.69 -4.11
N PRO A 48 9.39 -0.56 -2.82
CA PRO A 48 9.07 -1.74 -2.03
C PRO A 48 7.75 -2.34 -2.45
N THR A 49 7.64 -3.65 -2.36
CA THR A 49 6.46 -4.40 -2.75
C THR A 49 5.74 -4.88 -1.51
N PHE A 50 4.42 -4.76 -1.53
CA PHE A 50 3.59 -5.10 -0.38
C PHE A 50 2.52 -6.08 -0.77
N THR A 51 2.10 -6.90 0.19
CA THR A 51 0.99 -7.82 0.02
C THR A 51 -0.10 -7.44 1.00
N ALA A 52 -1.30 -7.23 0.51
CA ALA A 52 -2.45 -6.90 1.34
C ALA A 52 -3.48 -8.01 1.21
N TRP A 53 -4.22 -8.29 2.29
CA TRP A 53 -5.17 -9.37 2.32
C TRP A 53 -6.58 -8.87 2.64
N ASN A 54 -7.57 -9.57 2.09
CA ASN A 54 -8.99 -9.36 2.42
C ASN A 54 -9.44 -7.90 2.21
N GLY A 55 -9.98 -7.26 3.19
CA GLY A 55 -10.50 -5.90 3.04
C GLY A 55 -9.43 -4.90 2.64
N GLN A 56 -8.20 -5.07 3.11
CA GLN A 56 -7.13 -4.17 2.72
C GLN A 56 -6.78 -4.38 1.25
N ALA A 57 -6.84 -5.61 0.77
CA ALA A 57 -6.59 -5.89 -0.64
C ALA A 57 -7.62 -5.19 -1.50
N THR A 58 -8.89 -5.26 -1.10
CA THR A 58 -9.94 -4.60 -1.85
C THR A 58 -9.78 -3.09 -1.81
N PHE A 59 -9.42 -2.56 -0.67
CA PHE A 59 -9.23 -1.12 -0.53
C PHE A 59 -8.12 -0.64 -1.47
N VAL A 60 -6.97 -1.29 -1.45
CA VAL A 60 -5.86 -0.86 -2.27
C VAL A 60 -6.18 -0.99 -3.75
N SER A 61 -6.91 -2.03 -4.12
CA SER A 61 -7.18 -2.28 -5.53
C SER A 61 -8.02 -1.17 -6.15
N LYS A 62 -8.69 -0.36 -5.34
CA LYS A 62 -9.51 0.72 -5.85
C LYS A 62 -8.73 2.02 -5.98
N LEU A 63 -7.51 2.06 -5.53
CA LEU A 63 -6.73 3.29 -5.54
C LEU A 63 -6.04 3.49 -6.88
N ALA A 64 -6.00 4.74 -7.33
CA ALA A 64 -5.37 5.05 -8.59
C ALA A 64 -3.85 5.13 -8.45
N VAL A 65 -3.14 4.88 -9.53
CA VAL A 65 -1.70 5.09 -9.58
C VAL A 65 -1.42 6.55 -9.26
N GLY A 66 -0.45 6.79 -8.43
CA GLY A 66 -0.10 8.15 -8.00
C GLY A 66 -0.72 8.57 -6.69
N THR A 67 -1.62 7.77 -6.13
CA THR A 67 -2.22 8.09 -4.84
C THR A 67 -1.15 7.97 -3.76
N MET A 68 -1.08 8.95 -2.88
CA MET A 68 -0.15 8.92 -1.75
C MET A 68 -0.78 8.14 -0.62
N ILE A 69 -0.08 7.13 -0.12
CA ILE A 69 -0.60 6.33 0.96
C ILE A 69 0.44 6.17 2.06
N ALA A 70 -0.04 5.84 3.24
CA ALA A 70 0.82 5.52 4.37
C ALA A 70 0.54 4.07 4.74
N ILE A 71 1.57 3.30 4.96
CA ILE A 71 1.46 1.87 5.24
C ILE A 71 2.24 1.52 6.47
N SER A 72 1.63 0.70 7.33
CA SER A 72 2.34 0.02 8.41
C SER A 72 2.36 -1.44 8.02
N ALA A 73 3.52 -2.05 7.98
CA ALA A 73 3.67 -3.40 7.47
C ALA A 73 4.63 -4.22 8.31
N GLU A 74 4.60 -5.51 8.12
CA GLU A 74 5.54 -6.41 8.74
C GLU A 74 6.41 -7.02 7.66
N TYR A 75 7.68 -7.12 7.92
CA TYR A 75 8.60 -7.81 7.02
C TYR A 75 8.37 -9.31 7.18
N TYR A 76 8.38 -10.06 6.09
CA TYR A 76 8.26 -11.50 6.17
C TYR A 76 9.22 -12.19 5.21
N GLU A 77 9.53 -13.44 5.54
CA GLU A 77 10.30 -14.31 4.69
C GLU A 77 9.51 -15.59 4.57
N GLN A 78 9.51 -16.17 3.40
CA GLN A 78 8.81 -17.42 3.18
C GLN A 78 9.69 -18.31 2.33
N GLN A 79 9.86 -19.55 2.75
CA GLN A 79 10.61 -20.50 1.99
C GLN A 79 9.68 -21.28 1.09
N TYR A 80 10.12 -21.58 -0.10
CA TYR A 80 9.33 -22.39 -1.00
C TYR A 80 10.26 -23.22 -1.87
N THR A 81 9.73 -24.27 -2.48
CA THR A 81 10.50 -25.12 -3.35
C THR A 81 10.15 -24.77 -4.79
N SER A 82 11.16 -24.47 -5.59
CA SER A 82 10.92 -24.11 -6.97
C SER A 82 10.56 -25.37 -7.77
N LYS A 83 10.13 -25.15 -9.00
CA LYS A 83 9.76 -26.28 -9.84
C LYS A 83 10.95 -27.19 -10.11
N SER A 84 12.15 -26.67 -10.02
CA SER A 84 13.34 -27.47 -10.23
C SER A 84 13.80 -28.17 -8.95
N GLY A 85 13.07 -28.02 -7.87
CA GLY A 85 13.41 -28.69 -6.63
C GLY A 85 14.34 -27.92 -5.71
N GLU A 86 14.69 -26.70 -6.06
CA GLU A 86 15.58 -25.90 -5.22
C GLU A 86 14.80 -25.17 -4.17
N LYS A 87 15.38 -25.02 -2.99
CA LYS A 87 14.77 -24.26 -1.94
C LYS A 87 15.10 -22.79 -2.14
N ARG A 88 14.10 -21.95 -2.09
CA ARG A 88 14.26 -20.52 -2.28
C ARG A 88 13.51 -19.75 -1.23
N LYS A 89 13.88 -18.49 -1.04
CA LYS A 89 13.19 -17.62 -0.11
C LYS A 89 12.51 -16.50 -0.86
N LYS A 90 11.38 -16.10 -0.34
CA LYS A 90 10.65 -14.97 -0.85
C LYS A 90 10.54 -13.97 0.29
N TYR A 91 10.81 -12.71 0.01
CA TYR A 91 10.76 -11.68 1.03
C TYR A 91 9.72 -10.65 0.65
N GLY A 92 9.23 -9.94 1.61
CA GLY A 92 8.31 -8.84 1.31
C GLY A 92 7.77 -8.21 2.57
N PHE A 93 6.76 -7.38 2.37
CA PHE A 93 6.11 -6.69 3.46
C PHE A 93 4.62 -7.02 3.39
N GLU A 94 4.08 -7.42 4.53
CA GLU A 94 2.66 -7.71 4.60
C GLU A 94 1.98 -6.54 5.28
N VAL A 95 0.96 -6.00 4.66
CA VAL A 95 0.29 -4.79 5.16
C VAL A 95 -0.48 -5.08 6.44
N LYS A 96 -0.25 -4.23 7.44
CA LYS A 96 -1.01 -4.30 8.67
C LYS A 96 -2.07 -3.22 8.65
N ASN A 97 -1.71 -2.02 8.27
CA ASN A 97 -2.64 -0.90 8.18
C ASN A 97 -2.27 -0.05 6.98
N ILE A 98 -3.25 0.56 6.36
CA ILE A 98 -3.02 1.38 5.20
C ILE A 98 -4.01 2.53 5.20
N SER A 99 -3.55 3.71 4.83
CA SER A 99 -4.41 4.88 4.73
C SER A 99 -4.06 5.67 3.50
N ALA A 100 -5.05 6.18 2.82
CA ALA A 100 -4.83 7.05 1.68
C ALA A 100 -4.68 8.48 2.20
N ILE A 101 -3.59 9.14 1.82
CA ILE A 101 -3.33 10.49 2.29
C ILE A 101 -3.84 11.50 1.29
N SER A 102 -3.61 11.29 0.02
CA SER A 102 -4.08 12.21 -0.99
C SER A 102 -4.22 11.50 -2.32
N LYS A 103 -5.09 12.01 -3.17
CA LYS A 103 -5.27 11.45 -4.48
C LYS A 103 -4.28 12.05 -5.45
N LYS A 104 -4.10 11.33 -6.53
CA LYS A 104 -3.14 11.73 -7.47
C LYS A 104 -3.37 13.07 -8.01
N GLU A 105 -4.49 13.37 -8.53
CA GLU A 105 -4.69 14.46 -9.18
C GLU A 105 -5.15 15.49 -8.59
N ASP A 106 -5.46 15.49 -7.81
CA ASP A 106 -5.85 16.45 -7.26
C ASP A 106 -5.01 17.24 -6.96
N ALA A 107 -4.32 16.78 -7.03
CA ALA A 107 -3.41 17.43 -6.87
C ALA A 107 -3.58 18.65 -7.34
N THR A 108 -3.82 19.05 -7.60
CA THR A 108 -3.85 20.13 -8.16
C THR A 108 -4.47 21.05 -7.55
N ASP A 109 -4.81 21.00 -7.40
CA ASP A 109 -5.11 21.78 -7.07
C ASP A 109 -5.08 22.31 -6.06
N GLU A 110 -5.21 22.21 -5.97
CA GLU A 110 -5.26 22.77 -5.29
C GLU A 110 -5.44 22.91 -4.36
N GLN A 111 -5.88 23.06 -4.12
CA GLN A 111 -6.20 23.32 -3.35
C GLN A 111 -6.44 23.26 -2.53
N PRO A 112 -6.79 23.64 -2.33
CA PRO A 112 -7.21 23.73 -1.51
C PRO A 112 -7.69 23.51 -0.77
N SER A 113 -8.16 23.66 -0.82
CA SER A 113 -8.58 23.66 -0.16
C SER A 113 -8.69 23.18 0.63
N PHE A 114 -8.96 23.19 0.81
CA PHE A 114 -9.03 22.85 1.60
C PHE A 114 -9.36 22.67 2.30
N MET A 115 -9.60 22.94 2.35
CA MET A 115 -10.02 22.91 3.01
C MET A 115 -10.73 22.57 3.32
N SER A 116 -11.27 22.70 3.08
CA SER A 116 -11.99 22.47 3.43
C SER A 116 -12.54 21.86 3.40
N ASP A 117 -12.88 22.04 3.06
CA ASP A 117 -13.42 21.49 3.13
C ASP A 117 -13.43 20.67 3.26
N ASP A 118 -13.31 20.95 3.01
CA ASP A 118 -13.30 20.15 3.04
C ASP A 118 -13.37 19.16 3.50
N SER A 119 -13.53 19.31 3.66
CA SER A 119 -13.84 18.44 4.60
C SER A 119 -14.69 17.41 4.08
N ASN A 120 -15.53 17.64 3.31
CA ASN A 120 -16.32 16.68 2.80
C ASN A 120 -15.63 15.70 2.20
N ASP A 121 -14.69 15.98 1.54
CA ASP A 121 -13.95 15.04 0.94
C ASP A 121 -13.50 14.10 1.87
N PHE A 122 -13.35 14.47 3.05
CA PHE A 122 -12.90 13.61 3.98
C PHE A 122 -13.81 12.61 4.23
N GLU A 123 -15.01 12.89 4.14
CA GLU A 123 -15.89 11.93 4.39
C GLU A 123 -15.77 10.93 3.44
N ASP A 124 -15.53 11.23 2.27
CA ASP A 124 -15.36 10.27 1.32
C ASP A 124 -14.34 9.35 1.74
N VAL A 125 -13.37 9.83 2.31
CA VAL A 125 -12.35 8.99 2.72
C VAL A 125 -12.82 8.18 3.81
N ASN A 126 -13.72 8.69 4.58
CA ASN A 126 -14.10 7.98 5.68
C ASN A 126 -14.70 6.71 5.40
N TYR A 127 -15.42 6.59 4.31
CA TYR A 127 -16.01 5.34 4.21
C TYR A 127 -14.99 4.36 3.92
N SER A 128 -13.84 4.77 3.65
CA SER A 128 -12.84 3.78 3.46
C SER A 128 -12.63 3.11 4.79
N ASP A 129 -13.04 3.72 5.87
CA ASP A 129 -12.86 3.08 7.13
C ASP A 129 -13.76 1.90 7.18
N ASP A 130 -14.86 1.94 6.54
CA ASP A 130 -15.76 0.83 6.57
C ASP A 130 -15.22 -0.27 5.73
N ASP A 131 -14.45 0.06 4.72
CA ASP A 131 -13.93 -0.95 3.86
C ASP A 131 -12.72 -1.61 4.47
N LEU A 132 -12.09 -0.99 5.41
CA LEU A 132 -10.89 -1.56 5.98
C LEU A 132 -11.24 -2.40 7.18
N PRO A 133 -10.64 -3.55 7.29
CA PRO A 133 -10.97 -4.47 8.37
C PRO A 133 -10.34 -4.16 9.69
N PHE A 134 -9.77 -3.06 9.89
CA PHE A 134 -9.13 -2.81 11.16
C PHE A 134 -9.77 -1.71 11.96
#